data_01335d071a5b362e20d78b2131c50d6f
#
_entry.id   01335d071a5b362e20d78b2131c50d6f
#
_cell.length_a   1.000
_cell.length_b   1.000
_cell.length_c   1.000
_cell.angle_alpha   90.00
_cell.angle_beta   90.00
_cell.angle_gamma   90.00
#
_symmetry.space_group_name_H-M   'P 1'
#
loop_
_entity.id
_entity.type
_entity.pdbx_description
1 polymer ?
#
loop_
_entity_poly.entity_id
_entity_poly.type
_entity_poly.pdbx_seq_one_letter_code
_entity_poly.pdbx_strand_id
1 'polypeptide(L)'
;SAASDVYKRQIKDWPEMPALTDDLLVKVCSYITDPVTTTDELIPSGETSSYRSNPERLSEFALSRRDPQYVSRSKVMRQIERDREAGKALPEEVMKVYEALTKAGIANDPASTDIGSTIFANMPGDGSAREQAASCQRVMGASANFAKQYATKRYRSNCINWGMTPFLVENPEVFELGDYIFVPGIREAVLENKASFTAYAVKPDGTVTAFPVSTGALTEPERQIIADGCLINYYRNNQ
;
A
#
# COMPACT_ATOMS: atom_id res chain seq x y z
N SER A 1 15.33 -22.13 -2.52
CA SER A 1 14.87 -22.64 -3.83
C SER A 1 15.28 -21.68 -4.95
N ALA A 2 15.24 -22.15 -6.20
CA ALA A 2 15.57 -21.31 -7.35
C ALA A 2 14.70 -20.06 -7.43
N ALA A 3 13.41 -20.17 -7.13
CA ALA A 3 12.49 -19.03 -7.09
C ALA A 3 12.89 -18.01 -6.01
N SER A 4 13.26 -18.49 -4.83
CA SER A 4 13.76 -17.65 -3.74
C SER A 4 15.05 -16.92 -4.15
N ASP A 5 15.95 -17.59 -4.85
CA ASP A 5 17.22 -16.99 -5.28
C ASP A 5 17.01 -15.93 -6.37
N VAL A 6 16.06 -16.15 -7.27
CA VAL A 6 15.66 -15.15 -8.29
C VAL A 6 15.12 -13.91 -7.61
N TYR A 7 14.22 -14.06 -6.63
CA TYR A 7 13.68 -12.94 -5.87
C TYR A 7 14.79 -12.17 -5.13
N LYS A 8 15.71 -12.88 -4.48
CA LYS A 8 16.84 -12.23 -3.79
C LYS A 8 17.70 -11.40 -4.73
N ARG A 9 17.91 -11.85 -5.96
CA ARG A 9 18.66 -11.11 -6.97
C ARG A 9 17.90 -9.90 -7.50
N GLN A 10 16.58 -10.05 -7.74
CA GLN A 10 15.73 -8.98 -8.29
C GLN A 10 15.59 -7.81 -7.33
N ILE A 11 15.56 -8.06 -6.04
CA ILE A 11 15.34 -7.01 -5.03
C ILE A 11 16.60 -6.62 -4.25
N LYS A 12 17.77 -7.05 -4.70
CA LYS A 12 19.06 -6.77 -4.06
C LYS A 12 19.28 -5.28 -3.79
N ASP A 13 18.85 -4.44 -4.72
CA ASP A 13 19.01 -2.99 -4.66
C ASP A 13 17.74 -2.25 -4.20
N TRP A 14 16.72 -3.00 -3.75
CA TRP A 14 15.47 -2.42 -3.30
C TRP A 14 15.57 -1.97 -1.83
N PRO A 15 14.78 -0.97 -1.43
CA PRO A 15 14.73 -0.56 -0.03
C PRO A 15 14.37 -1.73 0.89
N GLU A 16 14.95 -1.74 2.08
CA GLU A 16 14.57 -2.69 3.11
C GLU A 16 13.10 -2.53 3.47
N MET A 17 12.38 -3.65 3.59
CA MET A 17 10.96 -3.66 3.90
C MET A 17 10.76 -4.25 5.30
N PRO A 18 10.32 -3.43 6.28
CA PRO A 18 10.07 -3.92 7.63
C PRO A 18 8.80 -4.77 7.69
N ALA A 19 8.68 -5.55 8.75
CA ALA A 19 7.45 -6.28 9.03
C ALA A 19 6.26 -5.32 9.22
N LEU A 20 5.06 -5.83 8.96
CA LEU A 20 3.84 -5.07 9.18
C LEU A 20 3.69 -4.75 10.67
N THR A 21 3.40 -3.49 10.98
CA THR A 21 3.07 -3.05 12.33
C THR A 21 1.64 -3.42 12.71
N ASP A 22 1.29 -3.21 13.99
CA ASP A 22 -0.06 -3.53 14.49
C ASP A 22 -1.15 -2.77 13.73
N ASP A 23 -0.92 -1.48 13.46
CA ASP A 23 -1.82 -0.59 12.76
C ASP A 23 -1.19 -0.03 11.50
N LEU A 24 -1.99 0.51 10.59
CA LEU A 24 -1.55 1.12 9.34
C LEU A 24 -2.25 2.45 9.12
N LEU A 25 -1.49 3.46 8.72
CA LEU A 25 -2.01 4.76 8.30
C LEU A 25 -1.55 5.06 6.88
N VAL A 26 -2.48 5.28 5.97
CA VAL A 26 -2.15 5.58 4.58
C VAL A 26 -2.88 6.83 4.10
N LYS A 27 -2.22 7.60 3.24
CA LYS A 27 -2.84 8.74 2.55
C LYS A 27 -3.26 8.31 1.15
N VAL A 28 -4.46 8.68 0.74
CA VAL A 28 -4.97 8.44 -0.61
C VAL A 28 -4.26 9.39 -1.57
N CYS A 29 -3.30 8.87 -2.33
CA CYS A 29 -2.46 9.65 -3.22
C CYS A 29 -2.89 9.59 -4.69
N SER A 30 -3.82 8.70 -5.03
CA SER A 30 -4.55 8.69 -6.30
C SER A 30 -5.92 8.05 -6.10
N TYR A 31 -6.92 8.55 -6.81
CA TYR A 31 -8.30 8.08 -6.72
C TYR A 31 -8.87 7.94 -8.11
N ILE A 32 -8.93 6.71 -8.62
CA ILE A 32 -9.26 6.41 -10.02
C ILE A 32 -10.65 5.80 -10.10
N THR A 33 -11.57 6.51 -10.75
CA THR A 33 -12.99 6.11 -10.84
C THR A 33 -13.33 5.34 -12.13
N ASP A 34 -12.37 5.16 -13.02
CA ASP A 34 -12.57 4.37 -14.23
C ASP A 34 -12.99 2.93 -13.86
N PRO A 35 -13.83 2.27 -14.66
CA PRO A 35 -14.27 0.90 -14.39
C PRO A 35 -13.11 -0.10 -14.26
N VAL A 36 -12.06 0.06 -15.07
CA VAL A 36 -10.87 -0.78 -15.07
C VAL A 36 -9.64 0.11 -15.17
N THR A 37 -8.59 -0.21 -14.39
CA THR A 37 -7.28 0.43 -14.51
C THR A 37 -6.26 -0.62 -14.95
N THR A 38 -5.64 -0.40 -16.11
CA THR A 38 -4.69 -1.34 -16.69
C THR A 38 -3.32 -1.25 -16.03
N THR A 39 -2.52 -2.29 -16.19
CA THR A 39 -1.12 -2.27 -15.75
C THR A 39 -0.29 -1.24 -16.50
N ASP A 40 -0.64 -0.94 -17.77
CA ASP A 40 0.02 0.10 -18.55
C ASP A 40 -0.27 1.51 -18.02
N GLU A 41 -1.45 1.72 -17.42
CA GLU A 41 -1.76 2.97 -16.72
C GLU A 41 -1.02 3.06 -15.39
N LEU A 42 -0.88 1.94 -14.67
CA LEU A 42 -0.16 1.89 -13.40
C LEU A 42 1.35 2.09 -13.60
N ILE A 43 1.90 1.53 -14.68
CA ILE A 43 3.30 1.70 -15.08
C ILE A 43 3.44 1.60 -16.60
N PRO A 44 3.59 2.73 -17.32
CA PRO A 44 3.66 2.73 -18.79
C PRO A 44 4.92 2.00 -19.29
N SER A 45 4.74 0.86 -19.98
CA SER A 45 5.83 0.01 -20.43
C SER A 45 6.73 0.66 -21.50
N GLY A 46 6.15 1.49 -22.36
CA GLY A 46 6.91 2.16 -23.42
C GLY A 46 7.92 3.19 -22.93
N GLU A 47 7.64 3.83 -21.79
CA GLU A 47 8.50 4.85 -21.19
C GLU A 47 9.53 4.26 -20.24
N THR A 48 9.31 3.03 -19.76
CA THR A 48 10.09 2.42 -18.68
C THR A 48 11.17 1.47 -19.14
N SER A 49 11.20 1.10 -20.43
CA SER A 49 12.11 0.08 -20.95
C SER A 49 13.59 0.41 -20.69
N SER A 50 13.98 1.67 -20.72
CA SER A 50 15.36 2.12 -20.49
C SER A 50 15.78 2.12 -19.01
N TYR A 51 14.85 1.95 -18.08
CA TYR A 51 15.09 2.10 -16.64
C TYR A 51 14.86 0.80 -15.84
N ARG A 52 14.69 -0.34 -16.50
CA ARG A 52 14.36 -1.62 -15.84
C ARG A 52 15.37 -2.04 -14.77
N SER A 53 16.63 -1.66 -14.89
CA SER A 53 17.68 -1.98 -13.91
C SER A 53 17.78 -0.97 -12.76
N ASN A 54 16.99 0.11 -12.79
CA ASN A 54 17.02 1.16 -11.77
C ASN A 54 15.62 1.33 -11.18
N PRO A 55 15.30 0.65 -10.06
CA PRO A 55 13.96 0.68 -9.47
C PRO A 55 13.46 2.08 -9.14
N GLU A 56 14.30 2.94 -8.62
CA GLU A 56 13.91 4.31 -8.26
C GLU A 56 13.49 5.11 -9.50
N ARG A 57 14.29 5.06 -10.58
CA ARG A 57 13.97 5.77 -11.81
C ARG A 57 12.77 5.17 -12.54
N LEU A 58 12.68 3.85 -12.57
CA LEU A 58 11.52 3.15 -13.13
C LEU A 58 10.24 3.61 -12.44
N SER A 59 10.26 3.66 -11.13
CA SER A 59 9.09 3.97 -10.31
C SER A 59 8.61 5.42 -10.43
N GLU A 60 9.47 6.34 -10.90
CA GLU A 60 9.08 7.72 -11.21
C GLU A 60 7.99 7.79 -12.30
N PHE A 61 7.82 6.74 -13.10
CA PHE A 61 6.79 6.66 -14.13
C PHE A 61 5.47 6.07 -13.64
N ALA A 62 5.37 5.67 -12.37
CA ALA A 62 4.12 5.14 -11.82
C ALA A 62 2.98 6.13 -12.01
N LEU A 63 1.90 5.70 -12.67
CA LEU A 63 0.74 6.51 -13.02
C LEU A 63 1.04 7.77 -13.83
N SER A 64 2.22 7.87 -14.48
CA SER A 64 2.65 9.10 -15.14
C SER A 64 1.69 9.62 -16.21
N ARG A 65 0.97 8.72 -16.90
CA ARG A 65 -0.04 9.09 -17.90
C ARG A 65 -1.41 9.34 -17.30
N ARG A 66 -1.76 8.62 -16.22
CA ARG A 66 -3.09 8.64 -15.63
C ARG A 66 -3.25 9.70 -14.56
N ASP A 67 -2.25 9.83 -13.69
CA ASP A 67 -2.20 10.81 -12.60
C ASP A 67 -0.75 11.23 -12.37
N PRO A 68 -0.26 12.21 -13.14
CA PRO A 68 1.16 12.63 -13.08
C PRO A 68 1.60 13.13 -11.70
N GLN A 69 0.67 13.53 -10.84
CA GLN A 69 0.97 14.05 -9.50
C GLN A 69 1.10 12.94 -8.45
N TYR A 70 0.74 11.70 -8.79
CA TYR A 70 0.78 10.59 -7.84
C TYR A 70 2.16 10.40 -7.23
N VAL A 71 3.20 10.36 -8.06
CA VAL A 71 4.57 10.10 -7.61
C VAL A 71 5.02 11.13 -6.58
N SER A 72 4.79 12.41 -6.82
CA SER A 72 5.18 13.46 -5.86
C SER A 72 4.40 13.36 -4.55
N ARG A 73 3.10 13.05 -4.61
CA ARG A 73 2.28 12.85 -3.42
C ARG A 73 2.75 11.64 -2.61
N SER A 74 3.05 10.54 -3.28
CA SER A 74 3.51 9.31 -2.64
C SER A 74 4.89 9.46 -2.01
N LYS A 75 5.81 10.16 -2.66
CA LYS A 75 7.15 10.44 -2.13
C LYS A 75 7.11 11.22 -0.81
N VAL A 76 6.15 12.13 -0.65
CA VAL A 76 5.97 12.84 0.63
C VAL A 76 5.69 11.83 1.74
N MET A 77 4.78 10.89 1.50
CA MET A 77 4.43 9.86 2.47
C MET A 77 5.62 8.93 2.74
N ARG A 78 6.37 8.57 1.72
CA ARG A 78 7.60 7.78 1.85
C ARG A 78 8.61 8.48 2.76
N GLN A 79 8.80 9.79 2.60
CA GLN A 79 9.73 10.54 3.43
C GLN A 79 9.25 10.63 4.88
N ILE A 80 7.95 10.80 5.09
CA ILE A 80 7.37 10.79 6.45
C ILE A 80 7.65 9.46 7.15
N GLU A 81 7.48 8.34 6.45
CA GLU A 81 7.76 7.01 7.02
C GLU A 81 9.25 6.81 7.33
N ARG A 82 10.13 7.22 6.42
CA ARG A 82 11.58 7.18 6.66
C ARG A 82 11.97 8.01 7.89
N ASP A 83 11.37 9.19 8.02
CA ASP A 83 11.62 10.07 9.17
C ASP A 83 11.08 9.44 10.47
N ARG A 84 9.89 8.83 10.41
CA ARG A 84 9.32 8.12 11.56
C ARG A 84 10.23 6.98 12.02
N GLU A 85 10.70 6.16 11.10
CA GLU A 85 11.61 5.04 11.39
C GLU A 85 12.94 5.53 11.96
N ALA A 86 13.39 6.72 11.55
CA ALA A 86 14.60 7.35 12.08
C ALA A 86 14.39 8.07 13.42
N GLY A 87 13.18 8.01 13.99
CA GLY A 87 12.85 8.64 15.26
C GLY A 87 12.63 10.15 15.17
N LYS A 88 12.46 10.69 13.98
CA LYS A 88 12.17 12.11 13.77
C LYS A 88 10.68 12.40 14.02
N ALA A 89 10.37 13.65 14.32
CA ALA A 89 9.02 14.10 14.58
C ALA A 89 8.12 13.95 13.35
N LEU A 90 6.84 13.60 13.59
CA LEU A 90 5.82 13.55 12.55
C LEU A 90 5.40 14.97 12.15
N PRO A 91 5.05 15.20 10.86
CA PRO A 91 4.55 16.50 10.45
C PRO A 91 3.19 16.81 11.06
N GLU A 92 2.84 18.10 11.13
CA GLU A 92 1.59 18.56 11.72
C GLU A 92 0.36 17.90 11.10
N GLU A 93 0.35 17.71 9.78
CA GLU A 93 -0.76 17.06 9.07
C GLU A 93 -1.06 15.66 9.65
N VAL A 94 -0.02 14.86 9.91
CA VAL A 94 -0.16 13.52 10.47
C VAL A 94 -0.58 13.59 11.95
N MET A 95 -0.02 14.52 12.70
CA MET A 95 -0.40 14.73 14.11
C MET A 95 -1.89 15.06 14.24
N LYS A 96 -2.42 15.88 13.34
CA LYS A 96 -3.85 16.22 13.31
C LYS A 96 -4.72 15.00 13.01
N VAL A 97 -4.26 14.08 12.20
CA VAL A 97 -4.97 12.81 11.94
C VAL A 97 -5.12 12.02 13.24
N TYR A 98 -4.04 11.84 13.97
CA TYR A 98 -4.08 11.13 15.26
C TYR A 98 -4.95 11.85 16.29
N GLU A 99 -4.92 13.18 16.34
CA GLU A 99 -5.81 13.96 17.20
C GLU A 99 -7.28 13.72 16.86
N ALA A 100 -7.63 13.72 15.58
CA ALA A 100 -8.99 13.45 15.11
C ALA A 100 -9.46 12.05 15.52
N LEU A 101 -8.61 11.04 15.37
CA LEU A 101 -8.90 9.67 15.78
C LEU A 101 -9.14 9.60 17.29
N THR A 102 -8.30 10.24 18.08
CA THR A 102 -8.43 10.28 19.55
C THR A 102 -9.73 10.96 19.97
N LYS A 103 -10.08 12.09 19.37
CA LYS A 103 -11.35 12.78 19.63
C LYS A 103 -12.57 11.94 19.28
N ALA A 104 -12.45 11.10 18.26
CA ALA A 104 -13.51 10.17 17.86
C ALA A 104 -13.57 8.91 18.74
N GLY A 105 -12.70 8.78 19.74
CA GLY A 105 -12.67 7.63 20.65
C GLY A 105 -11.96 6.41 20.08
N ILE A 106 -11.15 6.59 19.02
CA ILE A 106 -10.44 5.51 18.35
C ILE A 106 -9.00 5.46 18.88
N ALA A 107 -8.67 4.34 19.53
CA ALA A 107 -7.33 4.12 20.05
C ALA A 107 -6.31 4.10 18.91
N ASN A 108 -5.18 4.75 19.12
CA ASN A 108 -4.09 4.80 18.16
C ASN A 108 -2.76 4.94 18.88
N ASP A 109 -1.71 4.41 18.27
CA ASP A 109 -0.35 4.49 18.77
C ASP A 109 0.59 4.72 17.58
N PRO A 110 1.08 5.95 17.39
CA PRO A 110 1.99 6.26 16.29
C PRO A 110 3.25 5.37 16.25
N ALA A 111 3.73 4.90 17.41
CA ALA A 111 4.90 4.02 17.46
C ALA A 111 4.62 2.63 16.88
N SER A 112 3.37 2.20 16.87
CA SER A 112 2.95 0.89 16.34
C SER A 112 2.24 0.99 14.99
N THR A 113 2.42 2.10 14.27
CA THR A 113 1.69 2.40 13.03
C THR A 113 2.64 2.75 11.90
N ASP A 114 2.73 1.89 10.89
CA ASP A 114 3.40 2.22 9.63
C ASP A 114 2.61 3.30 8.88
N ILE A 115 3.35 4.18 8.21
CA ILE A 115 2.76 5.25 7.39
C ILE A 115 3.17 5.04 5.93
N GLY A 116 2.21 5.15 5.03
CA GLY A 116 2.46 5.02 3.60
C GLY A 116 1.43 5.72 2.74
N SER A 117 1.54 5.53 1.45
CA SER A 117 0.54 5.97 0.48
C SER A 117 -0.35 4.81 0.06
N THR A 118 -1.48 5.15 -0.53
CA THR A 118 -2.37 4.19 -1.17
C THR A 118 -2.99 4.79 -2.42
N ILE A 119 -3.46 3.91 -3.27
CA ILE A 119 -4.26 4.23 -4.46
C ILE A 119 -5.63 3.59 -4.26
N PHE A 120 -6.69 4.33 -4.61
CA PHE A 120 -7.98 3.70 -4.88
C PHE A 120 -8.18 3.55 -6.38
N ALA A 121 -8.63 2.38 -6.81
CA ALA A 121 -9.12 2.12 -8.17
C ALA A 121 -10.23 1.08 -8.11
N ASN A 122 -11.23 1.20 -8.99
CA ASN A 122 -12.36 0.25 -8.98
C ASN A 122 -11.91 -1.19 -9.27
N MET A 123 -11.10 -1.38 -10.33
CA MET A 123 -10.61 -2.70 -10.73
C MET A 123 -9.23 -2.58 -11.35
N PRO A 124 -8.17 -2.48 -10.53
CA PRO A 124 -6.81 -2.34 -11.04
C PRO A 124 -6.17 -3.67 -11.42
N GLY A 125 -5.22 -3.60 -12.37
CA GLY A 125 -4.30 -4.69 -12.64
C GLY A 125 -4.60 -5.53 -13.87
N ASP A 126 -5.42 -5.04 -14.79
CA ASP A 126 -5.65 -5.69 -16.07
C ASP A 126 -4.45 -5.48 -16.99
N GLY A 127 -3.82 -6.56 -17.45
CA GLY A 127 -2.66 -6.50 -18.33
C GLY A 127 -1.54 -7.45 -17.91
N SER A 128 -0.37 -7.32 -18.55
CA SER A 128 0.77 -8.26 -18.39
C SER A 128 1.88 -7.74 -17.47
N ALA A 129 2.07 -6.44 -17.31
CA ALA A 129 3.15 -5.85 -16.50
C ALA A 129 2.79 -5.76 -15.00
N ARG A 130 2.21 -6.81 -14.43
CA ARG A 130 1.60 -6.83 -13.10
C ARG A 130 2.61 -6.66 -11.97
N GLU A 131 3.78 -7.30 -12.10
CA GLU A 131 4.84 -7.21 -11.10
C GLU A 131 5.39 -5.78 -10.99
N GLN A 132 5.72 -5.16 -12.12
CA GLN A 132 6.22 -3.78 -12.13
C GLN A 132 5.16 -2.79 -11.66
N ALA A 133 3.90 -3.02 -12.02
CA ALA A 133 2.79 -2.19 -11.54
C ALA A 133 2.71 -2.17 -10.01
N ALA A 134 2.94 -3.31 -9.38
CA ALA A 134 2.96 -3.41 -7.92
C ALA A 134 4.27 -2.87 -7.32
N SER A 135 5.41 -3.34 -7.81
CA SER A 135 6.71 -2.98 -7.24
C SER A 135 7.01 -1.47 -7.32
N CYS A 136 6.61 -0.82 -8.41
CA CYS A 136 6.84 0.62 -8.57
C CYS A 136 6.03 1.45 -7.57
N GLN A 137 4.81 1.05 -7.27
CA GLN A 137 4.02 1.68 -6.21
C GLN A 137 4.73 1.55 -4.85
N ARG A 138 5.24 0.37 -4.54
CA ARG A 138 5.95 0.12 -3.28
C ARG A 138 7.20 0.97 -3.16
N VAL A 139 7.99 1.08 -4.21
CA VAL A 139 9.19 1.92 -4.21
C VAL A 139 8.83 3.39 -3.95
N MET A 140 7.71 3.85 -4.45
CA MET A 140 7.24 5.22 -4.22
C MET A 140 6.63 5.44 -2.83
N GLY A 141 6.51 4.40 -2.01
CA GLY A 141 6.03 4.52 -0.63
C GLY A 141 4.64 3.97 -0.39
N ALA A 142 4.04 3.26 -1.35
CA ALA A 142 2.74 2.64 -1.15
C ALA A 142 2.82 1.47 -0.17
N SER A 143 1.84 1.38 0.73
CA SER A 143 1.70 0.29 1.70
C SER A 143 0.41 -0.50 1.48
N ALA A 144 -0.46 -0.05 0.60
CA ALA A 144 -1.76 -0.65 0.35
C ALA A 144 -2.31 -0.25 -1.00
N ASN A 145 -3.28 -1.03 -1.48
CA ASN A 145 -4.25 -0.64 -2.49
C ASN A 145 -5.65 -0.79 -1.90
N PHE A 146 -6.57 0.04 -2.34
CA PHE A 146 -8.00 -0.11 -2.10
C PHE A 146 -8.70 -0.28 -3.44
N ALA A 147 -9.52 -1.32 -3.55
CA ALA A 147 -10.24 -1.62 -4.79
C ALA A 147 -11.61 -2.21 -4.49
N LYS A 148 -12.56 -2.10 -5.43
CA LYS A 148 -13.80 -2.86 -5.35
C LYS A 148 -13.55 -4.33 -5.66
N GLN A 149 -12.66 -4.59 -6.61
CA GLN A 149 -12.13 -5.92 -6.94
C GLN A 149 -10.80 -5.76 -7.68
N TYR A 150 -10.03 -6.83 -7.75
CA TYR A 150 -8.77 -6.83 -8.51
C TYR A 150 -9.01 -7.50 -9.86
N ALA A 151 -8.51 -6.86 -10.94
CA ALA A 151 -8.73 -7.34 -12.30
C ALA A 151 -8.12 -8.73 -12.54
N THR A 152 -6.99 -9.03 -11.87
CA THR A 152 -6.32 -10.32 -11.96
C THR A 152 -5.82 -10.76 -10.58
N LYS A 153 -5.81 -12.09 -10.37
CA LYS A 153 -5.20 -12.68 -9.18
C LYS A 153 -3.69 -12.42 -9.13
N ARG A 154 -3.04 -12.32 -10.28
CA ARG A 154 -1.58 -12.06 -10.35
C ARG A 154 -1.22 -10.67 -9.86
N TYR A 155 -1.96 -9.65 -10.25
CA TYR A 155 -1.71 -8.30 -9.74
C TYR A 155 -1.88 -8.26 -8.21
N ARG A 156 -2.97 -8.85 -7.71
CA ARG A 156 -3.21 -8.95 -6.27
C ARG A 156 -2.08 -9.68 -5.55
N SER A 157 -1.63 -10.82 -6.09
CA SER A 157 -0.50 -11.58 -5.53
C SER A 157 0.79 -10.77 -5.57
N ASN A 158 1.03 -10.01 -6.62
CA ASN A 158 2.21 -9.14 -6.71
C ASN A 158 2.17 -8.02 -5.66
N CYS A 159 1.01 -7.44 -5.39
CA CYS A 159 0.84 -6.49 -4.29
C CYS A 159 1.25 -7.13 -2.96
N ILE A 160 0.75 -8.32 -2.68
CA ILE A 160 1.07 -9.07 -1.45
C ILE A 160 2.59 -9.31 -1.37
N ASN A 161 3.18 -9.80 -2.43
CA ASN A 161 4.60 -10.15 -2.47
C ASN A 161 5.52 -8.94 -2.23
N TRP A 162 5.08 -7.76 -2.64
CA TRP A 162 5.83 -6.51 -2.42
C TRP A 162 5.47 -5.80 -1.11
N GLY A 163 4.61 -6.40 -0.29
CA GLY A 163 4.28 -5.85 1.03
C GLY A 163 3.20 -4.78 1.00
N MET A 164 2.37 -4.76 -0.04
CA MET A 164 1.20 -3.91 -0.09
C MET A 164 -0.05 -4.73 0.20
N THR A 165 -0.81 -4.32 1.21
CA THR A 165 -2.07 -5.00 1.54
C THR A 165 -3.13 -4.70 0.49
N PRO A 166 -3.73 -5.73 -0.15
CA PRO A 166 -4.75 -5.52 -1.18
C PRO A 166 -6.15 -5.47 -0.55
N PHE A 167 -6.53 -4.29 -0.05
CA PHE A 167 -7.85 -4.10 0.56
C PHE A 167 -8.96 -4.13 -0.47
N LEU A 168 -10.10 -4.66 -0.06
CA LEU A 168 -11.38 -4.57 -0.77
C LEU A 168 -12.30 -3.63 -0.01
N VAL A 169 -13.01 -2.76 -0.72
CA VAL A 169 -13.94 -1.79 -0.16
C VAL A 169 -15.22 -1.76 -1.02
N GLU A 170 -16.39 -1.80 -0.37
CA GLU A 170 -17.68 -1.73 -1.07
C GLU A 170 -18.11 -0.29 -1.36
N ASN A 171 -17.83 0.63 -0.43
CA ASN A 171 -18.25 2.01 -0.49
C ASN A 171 -17.06 2.98 -0.57
N PRO A 172 -16.38 3.07 -1.73
CA PRO A 172 -15.19 3.92 -1.87
C PRO A 172 -15.50 5.42 -1.77
N GLU A 173 -16.76 5.82 -1.84
CA GLU A 173 -17.21 7.20 -1.70
C GLU A 173 -17.03 7.77 -0.29
N VAL A 174 -16.69 6.93 0.70
CA VAL A 174 -16.42 7.41 2.08
C VAL A 174 -15.09 8.12 2.19
N PHE A 175 -14.21 8.00 1.21
CA PHE A 175 -12.94 8.72 1.17
C PHE A 175 -12.67 9.24 -0.24
N GLU A 176 -11.77 10.20 -0.32
CA GLU A 176 -11.37 10.82 -1.58
C GLU A 176 -9.85 11.11 -1.59
N LEU A 177 -9.36 11.62 -2.71
CA LEU A 177 -7.96 12.01 -2.86
C LEU A 177 -7.58 12.98 -1.72
N GLY A 178 -6.46 12.67 -1.05
CA GLY A 178 -5.94 13.48 0.03
C GLY A 178 -6.40 13.08 1.43
N ASP A 179 -7.43 12.25 1.54
CA ASP A 179 -7.86 11.72 2.84
C ASP A 179 -6.85 10.72 3.37
N TYR A 180 -6.82 10.57 4.70
CA TYR A 180 -6.09 9.49 5.36
C TYR A 180 -7.04 8.34 5.67
N ILE A 181 -6.51 7.13 5.63
CA ILE A 181 -7.23 5.93 6.07
C ILE A 181 -6.41 5.26 7.16
N PHE A 182 -7.02 5.08 8.33
CA PHE A 182 -6.42 4.39 9.46
C PHE A 182 -7.03 2.99 9.59
N VAL A 183 -6.17 1.97 9.65
CA VAL A 183 -6.60 0.58 9.78
C VAL A 183 -6.00 0.02 11.06
N PRO A 184 -6.71 0.17 12.20
CA PRO A 184 -6.26 -0.39 13.46
C PRO A 184 -6.34 -1.90 13.44
N GLY A 185 -5.39 -2.57 14.08
CA GLY A 185 -5.38 -4.02 14.22
C GLY A 185 -5.21 -4.77 12.90
N ILE A 186 -4.60 -4.16 11.88
CA ILE A 186 -4.41 -4.80 10.57
C ILE A 186 -3.61 -6.10 10.68
N ARG A 187 -2.53 -6.10 11.46
CA ARG A 187 -1.69 -7.29 11.63
C ARG A 187 -2.48 -8.45 12.20
N GLU A 188 -3.23 -8.21 13.28
CA GLU A 188 -4.09 -9.20 13.90
C GLU A 188 -5.17 -9.70 12.93
N ALA A 189 -5.84 -8.77 12.24
CA ALA A 189 -6.90 -9.09 11.28
C ALA A 189 -6.41 -10.00 10.16
N VAL A 190 -5.23 -9.74 9.63
CA VAL A 190 -4.62 -10.55 8.57
C VAL A 190 -4.22 -11.92 9.10
N LEU A 191 -3.50 -11.98 10.22
CA LEU A 191 -3.03 -13.25 10.80
C LEU A 191 -4.17 -14.15 11.25
N GLU A 192 -5.24 -13.58 11.79
CA GLU A 192 -6.44 -14.33 12.23
C GLU A 192 -7.42 -14.59 11.08
N ASN A 193 -7.11 -14.14 9.86
CA ASN A 193 -7.97 -14.30 8.69
C ASN A 193 -9.39 -13.78 8.90
N LYS A 194 -9.51 -12.59 9.48
CA LYS A 194 -10.83 -11.97 9.69
C LYS A 194 -11.48 -11.66 8.35
N ALA A 195 -12.75 -12.03 8.19
CA ALA A 195 -13.50 -11.83 6.95
C ALA A 195 -13.75 -10.34 6.65
N SER A 196 -13.86 -9.52 7.69
CA SER A 196 -14.09 -8.09 7.59
C SER A 196 -13.58 -7.42 8.85
N PHE A 197 -13.10 -6.19 8.71
CA PHE A 197 -12.65 -5.37 9.84
C PHE A 197 -12.85 -3.89 9.52
N THR A 198 -12.68 -3.02 10.52
CA THR A 198 -13.02 -1.62 10.39
C THR A 198 -11.79 -0.79 10.05
N ALA A 199 -11.95 0.09 9.05
CA ALA A 199 -11.03 1.18 8.75
C ALA A 199 -11.73 2.52 9.00
N TYR A 200 -10.95 3.58 9.11
CA TYR A 200 -11.45 4.93 9.39
C TYR A 200 -10.88 5.91 8.38
N ALA A 201 -11.77 6.58 7.65
CA ALA A 201 -11.39 7.68 6.79
C ALA A 201 -11.30 8.97 7.63
N VAL A 202 -10.19 9.68 7.51
CA VAL A 202 -9.96 10.94 8.23
C VAL A 202 -9.74 12.04 7.21
N LYS A 203 -10.64 13.00 7.20
CA LYS A 203 -10.61 14.14 6.29
C LYS A 203 -9.77 15.29 6.84
N PRO A 204 -9.33 16.23 5.98
CA PRO A 204 -8.54 17.40 6.43
C PRO A 204 -9.22 18.24 7.52
N ASP A 205 -10.56 18.27 7.55
CA ASP A 205 -11.33 18.99 8.55
C ASP A 205 -11.46 18.25 9.90
N GLY A 206 -10.90 17.04 9.99
CA GLY A 206 -10.96 16.21 11.19
C GLY A 206 -12.16 15.27 11.26
N THR A 207 -13.02 15.25 10.26
CA THR A 207 -14.14 14.29 10.20
C THR A 207 -13.60 12.87 10.09
N VAL A 208 -14.09 11.97 10.94
CA VAL A 208 -13.71 10.55 10.96
C VAL A 208 -14.94 9.71 10.64
N THR A 209 -14.81 8.84 9.62
CA THR A 209 -15.90 7.96 9.19
C THR A 209 -15.41 6.52 9.17
N ALA A 210 -16.08 5.66 9.94
CA ALA A 210 -15.80 4.22 9.95
C ALA A 210 -16.38 3.57 8.69
N PHE A 211 -15.66 2.61 8.12
CA PHE A 211 -16.16 1.81 7.01
C PHE A 211 -15.53 0.41 7.05
N PRO A 212 -16.25 -0.60 6.53
CA PRO A 212 -15.73 -1.96 6.51
C PRO A 212 -14.74 -2.16 5.36
N VAL A 213 -13.71 -2.94 5.63
CA VAL A 213 -12.74 -3.39 4.63
C VAL A 213 -12.52 -4.89 4.80
N SER A 214 -11.99 -5.53 3.75
CA SER A 214 -11.52 -6.90 3.81
C SER A 214 -10.28 -7.05 2.94
N THR A 215 -9.63 -8.19 3.05
CA THR A 215 -8.56 -8.58 2.13
C THR A 215 -9.00 -9.69 1.18
N GLY A 216 -10.27 -10.07 1.26
CA GLY A 216 -10.78 -11.25 0.57
C GLY A 216 -10.19 -12.53 1.17
N ALA A 217 -10.37 -13.65 0.46
CA ALA A 217 -9.78 -14.91 0.88
C ALA A 217 -8.27 -14.90 0.66
N LEU A 218 -7.52 -15.06 1.75
CA LEU A 218 -6.06 -15.19 1.73
C LEU A 218 -5.67 -16.61 2.14
N THR A 219 -4.69 -17.17 1.45
CA THR A 219 -4.05 -18.41 1.90
C THR A 219 -3.20 -18.15 3.14
N GLU A 220 -2.85 -19.20 3.88
CA GLU A 220 -1.96 -19.06 5.03
C GLU A 220 -0.60 -18.43 4.64
N PRO A 221 0.08 -18.88 3.57
CA PRO A 221 1.32 -18.22 3.14
C PRO A 221 1.12 -16.73 2.79
N GLU A 222 0.03 -16.37 2.11
CA GLU A 222 -0.25 -14.97 1.78
C GLU A 222 -0.41 -14.10 3.02
N ARG A 223 -1.11 -14.60 4.04
CA ARG A 223 -1.25 -13.89 5.32
C ARG A 223 0.10 -13.67 5.98
N GLN A 224 0.95 -14.69 5.97
CA GLN A 224 2.27 -14.59 6.59
C GLN A 224 3.19 -13.66 5.79
N ILE A 225 3.12 -13.66 4.46
CA ILE A 225 3.89 -12.72 3.62
C ILE A 225 3.53 -11.28 3.96
N ILE A 226 2.24 -10.97 4.07
CA ILE A 226 1.79 -9.62 4.46
C ILE A 226 2.33 -9.25 5.85
N ALA A 227 2.20 -10.14 6.82
CA ALA A 227 2.68 -9.89 8.17
C ALA A 227 4.20 -9.74 8.26
N ASP A 228 4.96 -10.48 7.48
CA ASP A 228 6.42 -10.41 7.43
C ASP A 228 6.93 -9.18 6.68
N GLY A 229 6.07 -8.50 5.91
CA GLY A 229 6.39 -7.28 5.20
C GLY A 229 6.59 -7.44 3.70
N CYS A 230 7.00 -8.60 3.23
CA CYS A 230 7.14 -8.93 1.80
C CYS A 230 7.55 -10.39 1.63
N LEU A 231 7.53 -10.87 0.37
CA LEU A 231 7.88 -12.24 0.04
C LEU A 231 9.31 -12.61 0.44
N ILE A 232 10.27 -11.69 0.25
CA ILE A 232 11.68 -11.98 0.59
C ILE A 232 11.86 -12.16 2.10
N ASN A 233 11.16 -11.37 2.90
CA ASN A 233 11.17 -11.50 4.37
C ASN A 233 10.56 -12.84 4.79
N TYR A 234 9.46 -13.22 4.14
CA TYR A 234 8.83 -14.51 4.37
C TYR A 234 9.78 -15.68 4.11
N TYR A 235 10.53 -15.64 3.01
CA TYR A 235 11.52 -16.68 2.72
C TYR A 235 12.65 -16.71 3.74
N ARG A 236 13.13 -15.54 4.20
CA ARG A 236 14.16 -15.46 5.25
C ARG A 236 13.68 -16.07 6.56
N ASN A 237 12.43 -15.80 6.93
CA ASN A 237 11.86 -16.27 8.20
C ASN A 237 11.54 -17.77 8.19
N ASN A 238 11.43 -18.38 7.01
CA ASN A 238 11.04 -19.79 6.82
C ASN A 238 12.17 -20.66 6.24
N GLN A 239 13.40 -20.25 6.42
CA GLN A 239 14.58 -21.05 6.06
C GLN A 239 15.11 -21.83 7.26
#